data_ec7733902fc8123dffac6015ec43f58c
#
_entry.id   ec7733902fc8123dffac6015ec43f58c
#
_cell.length_a   1.000
_cell.length_b   1.000
_cell.length_c   1.000
_cell.angle_alpha   90.00
_cell.angle_beta   90.00
_cell.angle_gamma   90.00
#
_symmetry.space_group_name_H-M   'P 1'
#
loop_
_entity.id
_entity.type
_entity.pdbx_description
1 polymer ?
#
loop_
_entity_poly.entity_id
_entity_poly.type
_entity_poly.pdbx_seq_one_letter_code
_entity_poly.pdbx_strand_id
1 'polypeptide(L)'
;MSIVFSEKTRRTRLALRWPFSRQLTLSLSTLVVLLAVWWAVAAQQWVSPLFLPPPGQVLEKLITIAGPQGFMDATLWQHLGASLMRILVALLAAVIIGVTVGIAMGLSPTVRGILDPLIELYRPVPPLAYLPLMVIWFGIGETSKILLIYLAIFAPVAMSALAGVKSAQQVRIRAAQSLGASRAQILLFVILPGALPEILTGLRIGLGVGWSTLVAAELIAATRGLGFMVQSAGEFLATDVVLAGIAVIAAIAFGLELGLRALQRRLTPWHGEIQ
;
A
#
# COMPACT_ATOMS: atom_id res chain seq x y z
N MET A 1 8.39 -67.25 36.55
CA MET A 1 8.76 -65.82 36.41
C MET A 1 8.31 -65.38 35.02
N SER A 2 7.02 -64.97 34.93
CA SER A 2 6.31 -64.68 33.68
C SER A 2 6.24 -63.12 33.47
N ILE A 3 6.86 -62.68 32.42
CA ILE A 3 6.86 -61.22 32.00
C ILE A 3 5.60 -61.03 31.15
N VAL A 4 4.65 -60.29 31.69
CA VAL A 4 3.45 -59.82 30.95
C VAL A 4 3.81 -58.59 30.17
N PHE A 5 3.86 -58.68 28.84
CA PHE A 5 3.92 -57.55 27.94
C PHE A 5 2.56 -56.89 27.82
N SER A 6 2.40 -55.68 28.36
CA SER A 6 1.23 -54.84 28.17
C SER A 6 1.34 -54.12 26.81
N GLU A 7 0.55 -54.54 25.86
CA GLU A 7 0.38 -53.91 24.55
C GLU A 7 -0.47 -52.64 24.69
N LYS A 8 0.20 -51.46 24.74
CA LYS A 8 -0.45 -50.15 24.72
C LYS A 8 -0.91 -49.84 23.30
N THR A 9 -2.17 -50.13 23.00
CA THR A 9 -2.86 -49.73 21.78
C THR A 9 -2.80 -48.21 21.61
N ARG A 10 -1.91 -47.73 20.75
CA ARG A 10 -1.89 -46.32 20.26
C ARG A 10 -3.16 -46.08 19.43
N ARG A 11 -4.16 -45.46 20.03
CA ARG A 11 -5.27 -44.88 19.30
C ARG A 11 -4.70 -43.69 18.47
N THR A 12 -4.44 -43.91 17.19
CA THR A 12 -4.21 -42.86 16.20
C THR A 12 -5.49 -42.04 16.08
N ARG A 13 -5.55 -40.91 16.78
CA ARG A 13 -6.54 -39.89 16.50
C ARG A 13 -6.21 -39.39 15.09
N LEU A 14 -7.08 -39.71 14.14
CA LEU A 14 -7.13 -39.06 12.83
C LEU A 14 -7.40 -37.56 13.08
N ALA A 15 -6.35 -36.79 13.28
CA ALA A 15 -6.44 -35.35 13.27
C ALA A 15 -6.77 -34.93 11.82
N LEU A 16 -8.02 -34.57 11.60
CA LEU A 16 -8.46 -33.95 10.35
C LEU A 16 -7.53 -32.75 10.10
N ARG A 17 -6.52 -32.94 9.26
CA ARG A 17 -5.62 -31.86 8.85
C ARG A 17 -6.43 -30.92 7.93
N TRP A 18 -6.93 -29.84 8.49
CA TRP A 18 -7.50 -28.76 7.70
C TRP A 18 -6.43 -28.23 6.74
N PRO A 19 -6.74 -28.10 5.43
CA PRO A 19 -5.75 -27.73 4.41
C PRO A 19 -5.25 -26.28 4.57
N PHE A 20 -5.89 -25.47 5.40
CA PHE A 20 -5.56 -24.07 5.63
C PHE A 20 -4.84 -23.87 6.97
N SER A 21 -3.89 -22.92 7.01
CA SER A 21 -3.28 -22.51 8.26
C SER A 21 -4.36 -21.96 9.21
N ARG A 22 -4.22 -22.20 10.52
CA ARG A 22 -5.17 -21.72 11.55
C ARG A 22 -5.45 -20.20 11.43
N GLN A 23 -4.46 -19.43 11.01
CA GLN A 23 -4.60 -17.99 10.78
C GLN A 23 -5.54 -17.69 9.60
N LEU A 24 -5.41 -18.40 8.49
CA LEU A 24 -6.26 -18.21 7.33
C LEU A 24 -7.72 -18.58 7.62
N THR A 25 -7.98 -19.66 8.34
CA THR A 25 -9.35 -20.03 8.76
C THR A 25 -9.96 -18.98 9.68
N LEU A 26 -9.21 -18.44 10.64
CA LEU A 26 -9.69 -17.38 11.53
C LEU A 26 -9.98 -16.09 10.74
N SER A 27 -9.11 -15.70 9.82
CA SER A 27 -9.33 -14.52 8.99
C SER A 27 -10.57 -14.64 8.09
N LEU A 28 -10.74 -15.79 7.44
CA LEU A 28 -11.93 -16.06 6.62
C LEU A 28 -13.21 -16.11 7.45
N SER A 29 -13.19 -16.76 8.63
CA SER A 29 -14.34 -16.79 9.50
C SER A 29 -14.74 -15.40 9.99
N THR A 30 -13.78 -14.52 10.31
CA THR A 30 -14.05 -13.14 10.69
C THR A 30 -14.74 -12.36 9.56
N LEU A 31 -14.23 -12.50 8.31
CA LEU A 31 -14.87 -11.87 7.16
C LEU A 31 -16.29 -12.35 6.91
N VAL A 32 -16.52 -13.67 7.01
CA VAL A 32 -17.85 -14.27 6.86
C VAL A 32 -18.80 -13.77 7.95
N VAL A 33 -18.34 -13.71 9.21
CA VAL A 33 -19.15 -13.19 10.32
C VAL A 33 -19.51 -11.72 10.10
N LEU A 34 -18.56 -10.89 9.68
CA LEU A 34 -18.82 -9.47 9.39
C LEU A 34 -19.84 -9.30 8.26
N LEU A 35 -19.71 -10.06 7.18
CA LEU A 35 -20.68 -10.05 6.08
C LEU A 35 -22.06 -10.55 6.50
N ALA A 36 -22.12 -11.58 7.32
CA ALA A 36 -23.36 -12.12 7.86
C ALA A 36 -24.06 -11.11 8.79
N VAL A 37 -23.32 -10.42 9.65
CA VAL A 37 -23.85 -9.36 10.51
C VAL A 37 -24.38 -8.21 9.67
N TRP A 38 -23.60 -7.73 8.66
CA TRP A 38 -24.09 -6.71 7.76
C TRP A 38 -25.38 -7.13 7.04
N TRP A 39 -25.39 -8.34 6.47
CA TRP A 39 -26.58 -8.86 5.79
C TRP A 39 -27.77 -8.95 6.75
N ALA A 40 -27.59 -9.44 7.98
CA ALA A 40 -28.66 -9.58 8.96
C ALA A 40 -29.24 -8.21 9.39
N VAL A 41 -28.38 -7.21 9.65
CA VAL A 41 -28.82 -5.85 10.02
C VAL A 41 -29.59 -5.20 8.89
N ALA A 42 -29.13 -5.35 7.64
CA ALA A 42 -29.79 -4.81 6.47
C ALA A 42 -31.11 -5.54 6.17
N ALA A 43 -31.14 -6.88 6.29
CA ALA A 43 -32.34 -7.68 6.02
C ALA A 43 -33.47 -7.43 7.05
N GLN A 44 -33.10 -7.19 8.33
CA GLN A 44 -34.05 -6.85 9.38
C GLN A 44 -34.48 -5.37 9.37
N GLN A 45 -33.91 -4.56 8.46
CA GLN A 45 -34.17 -3.13 8.34
C GLN A 45 -33.96 -2.34 9.65
N TRP A 46 -33.02 -2.76 10.50
CA TRP A 46 -32.63 -2.02 11.70
C TRP A 46 -32.07 -0.64 11.36
N VAL A 47 -31.49 -0.53 10.16
CA VAL A 47 -31.05 0.72 9.55
C VAL A 47 -31.73 0.85 8.20
N SER A 48 -32.19 2.05 7.86
CA SER A 48 -32.80 2.30 6.54
C SER A 48 -31.87 1.86 5.40
N PRO A 49 -32.37 1.23 4.33
CA PRO A 49 -31.58 0.87 3.15
C PRO A 49 -30.85 2.05 2.50
N LEU A 50 -31.33 3.27 2.72
CA LEU A 50 -30.67 4.49 2.28
C LEU A 50 -29.28 4.65 2.93
N PHE A 51 -29.13 4.25 4.19
CA PHE A 51 -27.86 4.39 4.93
C PHE A 51 -27.06 3.09 4.94
N LEU A 52 -27.72 1.94 4.93
CA LEU A 52 -27.06 0.63 4.92
C LEU A 52 -27.74 -0.32 3.93
N PRO A 53 -27.47 -0.19 2.63
CA PRO A 53 -28.01 -1.11 1.63
C PRO A 53 -27.50 -2.53 1.86
N PRO A 54 -28.32 -3.56 1.56
CA PRO A 54 -27.90 -4.95 1.68
C PRO A 54 -26.74 -5.27 0.72
N PRO A 55 -25.85 -6.23 1.09
CA PRO A 55 -24.69 -6.59 0.28
C PRO A 55 -25.01 -6.96 -1.17
N GLY A 56 -26.20 -7.56 -1.41
CA GLY A 56 -26.66 -7.90 -2.75
C GLY A 56 -26.86 -6.68 -3.65
N GLN A 57 -27.48 -5.61 -3.12
CA GLN A 57 -27.65 -4.35 -3.87
C GLN A 57 -26.32 -3.67 -4.18
N VAL A 58 -25.36 -3.71 -3.23
CA VAL A 58 -24.02 -3.15 -3.45
C VAL A 58 -23.30 -3.91 -4.57
N LEU A 59 -23.41 -5.25 -4.61
CA LEU A 59 -22.83 -6.07 -5.66
C LEU A 59 -23.48 -5.81 -7.03
N GLU A 60 -24.80 -5.75 -7.08
CA GLU A 60 -25.56 -5.41 -8.30
C GLU A 60 -25.15 -4.03 -8.83
N LYS A 61 -25.04 -3.06 -7.92
CA LYS A 61 -24.59 -1.71 -8.26
C LYS A 61 -23.16 -1.69 -8.78
N LEU A 62 -22.27 -2.47 -8.16
CA LEU A 62 -20.89 -2.62 -8.63
C LEU A 62 -20.84 -3.14 -10.07
N ILE A 63 -21.66 -4.14 -10.41
CA ILE A 63 -21.77 -4.67 -11.78
C ILE A 63 -22.29 -3.60 -12.72
N THR A 64 -23.32 -2.84 -12.31
CA THR A 64 -23.91 -1.77 -13.11
C THR A 64 -22.90 -0.66 -13.44
N ILE A 65 -22.15 -0.16 -12.45
CA ILE A 65 -21.15 0.89 -12.66
C ILE A 65 -19.90 0.39 -13.40
N ALA A 66 -19.60 -0.91 -13.36
CA ALA A 66 -18.56 -1.53 -14.16
C ALA A 66 -18.98 -1.68 -15.64
N GLY A 67 -20.28 -1.69 -15.92
CA GLY A 67 -20.85 -1.74 -17.25
C GLY A 67 -20.86 -0.38 -17.99
N PRO A 68 -21.53 -0.32 -19.15
CA PRO A 68 -21.59 0.90 -19.96
C PRO A 68 -22.32 2.08 -19.31
N GLN A 69 -23.22 1.81 -18.37
CA GLN A 69 -23.99 2.85 -17.68
C GLN A 69 -23.11 3.76 -16.82
N GLY A 70 -22.09 3.18 -16.19
CA GLY A 70 -21.14 3.94 -15.36
C GLY A 70 -21.80 4.69 -14.20
N PHE A 71 -21.11 5.72 -13.71
CA PHE A 71 -21.58 6.69 -12.74
C PHE A 71 -20.92 8.05 -13.01
N MET A 72 -21.72 9.15 -13.00
CA MET A 72 -21.22 10.53 -13.26
C MET A 72 -20.41 10.61 -14.58
N ASP A 73 -21.04 10.26 -15.69
CA ASP A 73 -20.49 10.32 -17.05
C ASP A 73 -19.17 9.53 -17.27
N ALA A 74 -18.88 8.57 -16.39
CA ALA A 74 -17.70 7.70 -16.52
C ALA A 74 -17.99 6.28 -16.00
N THR A 75 -17.37 5.29 -16.64
CA THR A 75 -17.41 3.91 -16.15
C THR A 75 -16.48 3.73 -14.96
N LEU A 76 -16.69 2.68 -14.16
CA LEU A 76 -15.78 2.30 -13.09
C LEU A 76 -14.32 2.19 -13.59
N TRP A 77 -14.12 1.66 -14.79
CA TRP A 77 -12.80 1.49 -15.40
C TRP A 77 -12.10 2.81 -15.71
N GLN A 78 -12.87 3.83 -16.10
CA GLN A 78 -12.34 5.18 -16.33
C GLN A 78 -11.95 5.86 -15.02
N HIS A 79 -12.77 5.73 -13.97
CA HIS A 79 -12.41 6.21 -12.63
C HIS A 79 -11.16 5.49 -12.10
N LEU A 80 -11.12 4.16 -12.21
CA LEU A 80 -9.98 3.35 -11.82
C LEU A 80 -8.69 3.74 -12.59
N GLY A 81 -8.80 3.87 -13.91
CA GLY A 81 -7.68 4.26 -14.77
C GLY A 81 -7.08 5.62 -14.38
N ALA A 82 -7.93 6.60 -14.07
CA ALA A 82 -7.49 7.91 -13.61
C ALA A 82 -6.74 7.85 -12.27
N SER A 83 -7.28 7.11 -11.28
CA SER A 83 -6.64 6.92 -9.98
C SER A 83 -5.31 6.15 -10.10
N LEU A 84 -5.29 5.07 -10.88
CA LEU A 84 -4.06 4.28 -11.08
C LEU A 84 -2.98 5.08 -11.81
N MET A 85 -3.33 5.86 -12.81
CA MET A 85 -2.35 6.71 -13.53
C MET A 85 -1.70 7.70 -12.56
N ARG A 86 -2.48 8.40 -11.73
CA ARG A 86 -1.98 9.37 -10.75
C ARG A 86 -1.01 8.73 -9.76
N ILE A 87 -1.42 7.60 -9.14
CA ILE A 87 -0.57 6.94 -8.13
C ILE A 87 0.69 6.35 -8.76
N LEU A 88 0.63 5.77 -9.95
CA LEU A 88 1.78 5.17 -10.61
C LEU A 88 2.79 6.23 -11.05
N VAL A 89 2.34 7.35 -11.61
CA VAL A 89 3.23 8.46 -11.99
C VAL A 89 3.89 9.06 -10.75
N ALA A 90 3.13 9.33 -9.70
CA ALA A 90 3.66 9.85 -8.44
C ALA A 90 4.65 8.89 -7.77
N LEU A 91 4.32 7.59 -7.76
CA LEU A 91 5.15 6.53 -7.22
C LEU A 91 6.48 6.42 -7.98
N LEU A 92 6.43 6.39 -9.31
CA LEU A 92 7.62 6.32 -10.14
C LEU A 92 8.54 7.51 -9.90
N ALA A 93 7.99 8.73 -9.88
CA ALA A 93 8.75 9.94 -9.57
C ALA A 93 9.36 9.89 -8.16
N ALA A 94 8.59 9.45 -7.17
CA ALA A 94 9.06 9.32 -5.79
C ALA A 94 10.13 8.24 -5.62
N VAL A 95 10.07 7.14 -6.37
CA VAL A 95 11.12 6.12 -6.38
C VAL A 95 12.39 6.67 -6.98
N ILE A 96 12.32 7.25 -8.17
CA ILE A 96 13.52 7.78 -8.86
C ILE A 96 14.20 8.85 -8.01
N ILE A 97 13.46 9.86 -7.57
CA ILE A 97 14.02 11.00 -6.84
C ILE A 97 14.30 10.62 -5.38
N GLY A 98 13.37 9.96 -4.70
CA GLY A 98 13.50 9.61 -3.28
C GLY A 98 14.63 8.63 -3.01
N VAL A 99 14.77 7.58 -3.82
CA VAL A 99 15.87 6.63 -3.69
C VAL A 99 17.22 7.33 -3.95
N THR A 100 17.29 8.13 -5.01
CA THR A 100 18.52 8.88 -5.35
C THR A 100 18.92 9.84 -4.22
N VAL A 101 17.96 10.61 -3.70
CA VAL A 101 18.17 11.53 -2.57
C VAL A 101 18.57 10.76 -1.30
N GLY A 102 17.89 9.69 -0.96
CA GLY A 102 18.19 8.88 0.22
C GLY A 102 19.59 8.25 0.17
N ILE A 103 19.99 7.75 -1.00
CA ILE A 103 21.34 7.21 -1.23
C ILE A 103 22.38 8.34 -1.11
N ALA A 104 22.16 9.49 -1.75
CA ALA A 104 23.06 10.63 -1.69
C ALA A 104 23.27 11.12 -0.24
N MET A 105 22.19 11.20 0.55
CA MET A 105 22.26 11.52 1.98
C MET A 105 23.00 10.44 2.80
N GLY A 106 22.85 9.18 2.42
CA GLY A 106 23.55 8.06 3.07
C GLY A 106 25.05 8.04 2.82
N LEU A 107 25.48 8.48 1.64
CA LEU A 107 26.88 8.49 1.22
C LEU A 107 27.64 9.77 1.58
N SER A 108 26.94 10.91 1.74
CA SER A 108 27.55 12.22 1.98
C SER A 108 26.96 12.91 3.21
N PRO A 109 27.77 13.12 4.28
CA PRO A 109 27.33 13.89 5.44
C PRO A 109 26.90 15.32 5.10
N THR A 110 27.52 15.93 4.09
CA THR A 110 27.20 17.30 3.63
C THR A 110 25.81 17.34 3.00
N VAL A 111 25.53 16.42 2.07
CA VAL A 111 24.19 16.31 1.43
C VAL A 111 23.12 16.03 2.48
N ARG A 112 23.44 15.15 3.42
CA ARG A 112 22.55 14.84 4.53
C ARG A 112 22.27 16.07 5.39
N GLY A 113 23.30 16.83 5.79
CA GLY A 113 23.14 18.04 6.61
C GLY A 113 22.26 19.11 5.96
N ILE A 114 22.20 19.15 4.61
CA ILE A 114 21.35 20.08 3.86
C ILE A 114 19.92 19.56 3.72
N LEU A 115 19.73 18.29 3.33
CA LEU A 115 18.42 17.76 2.94
C LEU A 115 17.62 17.16 4.10
N ASP A 116 18.27 16.59 5.11
CA ASP A 116 17.61 15.98 6.29
C ASP A 116 16.70 16.97 7.01
N PRO A 117 17.14 18.21 7.36
CA PRO A 117 16.27 19.19 8.01
C PRO A 117 15.06 19.57 7.17
N LEU A 118 15.20 19.65 5.84
CA LEU A 118 14.10 19.99 4.94
C LEU A 118 13.04 18.87 4.90
N ILE A 119 13.49 17.63 4.85
CA ILE A 119 12.60 16.46 4.85
C ILE A 119 11.92 16.34 6.22
N GLU A 120 12.66 16.51 7.32
CA GLU A 120 12.11 16.45 8.67
C GLU A 120 11.11 17.58 8.96
N LEU A 121 11.29 18.75 8.34
CA LEU A 121 10.38 19.88 8.49
C LEU A 121 9.01 19.63 7.84
N TYR A 122 8.98 19.10 6.62
CA TYR A 122 7.72 18.91 5.91
C TYR A 122 7.02 17.57 6.22
N ARG A 123 7.78 16.53 6.59
CA ARG A 123 7.27 15.17 6.83
C ARG A 123 6.10 15.09 7.84
N PRO A 124 6.11 15.81 9.00
CA PRO A 124 5.01 15.77 9.96
C PRO A 124 3.74 16.44 9.46
N VAL A 125 3.83 17.29 8.43
CA VAL A 125 2.65 18.00 7.90
C VAL A 125 1.85 17.06 7.02
N PRO A 126 0.54 16.85 7.30
CA PRO A 126 -0.30 16.01 6.45
C PRO A 126 -0.25 16.51 4.99
N PRO A 127 0.02 15.67 4.00
CA PRO A 127 0.15 16.09 2.60
C PRO A 127 -1.07 16.86 2.10
N LEU A 128 -2.26 16.51 2.57
CA LEU A 128 -3.51 17.16 2.19
C LEU A 128 -3.55 18.65 2.60
N ALA A 129 -2.82 19.05 3.64
CA ALA A 129 -2.72 20.46 4.04
C ALA A 129 -2.06 21.34 2.97
N TYR A 130 -1.25 20.75 2.08
CA TYR A 130 -0.64 21.44 0.95
C TYR A 130 -1.56 21.56 -0.27
N LEU A 131 -2.71 20.89 -0.29
CA LEU A 131 -3.60 20.87 -1.45
C LEU A 131 -4.01 22.27 -1.94
N PRO A 132 -4.45 23.22 -1.09
CA PRO A 132 -4.79 24.56 -1.53
C PRO A 132 -3.61 25.28 -2.18
N LEU A 133 -2.41 25.10 -1.63
CA LEU A 133 -1.18 25.70 -2.18
C LEU A 133 -0.83 25.09 -3.55
N MET A 134 -0.95 23.77 -3.69
CA MET A 134 -0.75 23.08 -4.97
C MET A 134 -1.73 23.55 -6.04
N VAL A 135 -2.98 23.79 -5.65
CA VAL A 135 -4.01 24.33 -6.58
C VAL A 135 -3.72 25.77 -6.97
N ILE A 136 -3.25 26.59 -6.04
CA ILE A 136 -2.87 27.99 -6.34
C ILE A 136 -1.67 28.05 -7.30
N TRP A 137 -0.66 27.20 -7.10
CA TRP A 137 0.55 27.22 -7.90
C TRP A 137 0.43 26.53 -9.26
N PHE A 138 -0.27 25.40 -9.31
CA PHE A 138 -0.33 24.52 -10.48
C PHE A 138 -1.73 24.38 -11.10
N GLY A 139 -2.72 25.09 -10.53
CA GLY A 139 -4.11 25.03 -10.99
C GLY A 139 -4.87 23.78 -10.53
N ILE A 140 -6.17 23.76 -10.83
CA ILE A 140 -7.06 22.61 -10.60
C ILE A 140 -6.82 21.59 -11.72
N GLY A 141 -5.78 20.77 -11.62
CA GLY A 141 -5.39 19.84 -12.69
C GLY A 141 -4.79 18.54 -12.17
N GLU A 142 -4.29 17.74 -13.09
CA GLU A 142 -3.61 16.49 -12.74
C GLU A 142 -2.27 16.74 -12.05
N THR A 143 -1.56 17.80 -12.42
CA THR A 143 -0.25 18.15 -11.87
C THR A 143 -0.29 18.40 -10.36
N SER A 144 -1.27 19.17 -9.87
CA SER A 144 -1.42 19.45 -8.43
C SER A 144 -1.67 18.17 -7.62
N LYS A 145 -2.52 17.28 -8.13
CA LYS A 145 -2.81 15.99 -7.51
C LYS A 145 -1.61 15.06 -7.50
N ILE A 146 -0.94 14.90 -8.64
CA ILE A 146 0.25 14.04 -8.77
C ILE A 146 1.38 14.54 -7.88
N LEU A 147 1.63 15.85 -7.81
CA LEU A 147 2.65 16.43 -6.93
C LEU A 147 2.33 16.21 -5.46
N LEU A 148 1.06 16.34 -5.07
CA LEU A 148 0.64 16.09 -3.70
C LEU A 148 0.89 14.64 -3.28
N ILE A 149 0.52 13.68 -4.14
CA ILE A 149 0.74 12.25 -3.93
C ILE A 149 2.25 11.94 -3.91
N TYR A 150 3.02 12.55 -4.84
CA TYR A 150 4.46 12.44 -4.87
C TYR A 150 5.10 12.86 -3.55
N LEU A 151 4.74 14.03 -3.00
CA LEU A 151 5.26 14.51 -1.72
C LEU A 151 4.93 13.54 -0.57
N ALA A 152 3.74 12.95 -0.59
CA ALA A 152 3.35 11.96 0.41
C ALA A 152 4.23 10.69 0.38
N ILE A 153 4.64 10.26 -0.82
CA ILE A 153 5.44 9.05 -1.03
C ILE A 153 6.94 9.33 -0.87
N PHE A 154 7.41 10.50 -1.27
CA PHE A 154 8.83 10.85 -1.35
C PHE A 154 9.55 10.71 0.00
N ALA A 155 9.01 11.26 1.10
CA ALA A 155 9.68 11.22 2.39
C ALA A 155 9.90 9.79 2.93
N PRO A 156 8.88 8.91 2.99
CA PRO A 156 9.07 7.51 3.38
C PRO A 156 10.13 6.79 2.54
N VAL A 157 10.11 7.01 1.21
CA VAL A 157 11.06 6.36 0.29
C VAL A 157 12.48 6.87 0.51
N ALA A 158 12.68 8.20 0.59
CA ALA A 158 14.00 8.80 0.79
C ALA A 158 14.60 8.40 2.15
N MET A 159 13.81 8.44 3.22
CA MET A 159 14.28 8.07 4.56
C MET A 159 14.58 6.58 4.68
N SER A 160 13.80 5.72 4.04
CA SER A 160 14.08 4.28 4.01
C SER A 160 15.32 3.96 3.16
N ALA A 161 15.54 4.66 2.06
CA ALA A 161 16.77 4.53 1.28
C ALA A 161 18.00 4.99 2.07
N LEU A 162 17.90 6.10 2.79
CA LEU A 162 18.94 6.57 3.73
C LEU A 162 19.23 5.52 4.80
N ALA A 163 18.19 4.95 5.43
CA ALA A 163 18.32 3.92 6.44
C ALA A 163 19.01 2.67 5.87
N GLY A 164 18.60 2.24 4.66
CA GLY A 164 19.19 1.10 3.97
C GLY A 164 20.67 1.28 3.67
N VAL A 165 21.10 2.46 3.21
CA VAL A 165 22.52 2.76 2.99
C VAL A 165 23.32 2.71 4.30
N LYS A 166 22.74 3.22 5.40
CA LYS A 166 23.39 3.21 6.71
C LYS A 166 23.44 1.83 7.36
N SER A 167 22.50 0.95 7.07
CA SER A 167 22.48 -0.42 7.56
C SER A 167 23.53 -1.31 6.90
N ALA A 168 24.17 -0.84 5.81
CA ALA A 168 25.24 -1.57 5.14
C ALA A 168 26.36 -1.89 6.13
N GLN A 169 26.60 -3.19 6.35
CA GLN A 169 27.55 -3.66 7.36
C GLN A 169 28.97 -3.19 7.02
N GLN A 170 29.57 -2.41 7.93
CA GLN A 170 30.92 -1.89 7.77
C GLN A 170 31.95 -2.99 7.52
N VAL A 171 31.74 -4.18 8.07
CA VAL A 171 32.58 -5.35 7.83
C VAL A 171 32.62 -5.74 6.35
N ARG A 172 31.47 -5.75 5.66
CA ARG A 172 31.39 -6.05 4.23
C ARG A 172 32.07 -4.98 3.38
N ILE A 173 31.90 -3.71 3.75
CA ILE A 173 32.56 -2.59 3.07
C ILE A 173 34.06 -2.69 3.21
N ARG A 174 34.59 -2.93 4.43
CA ARG A 174 36.03 -3.09 4.69
C ARG A 174 36.59 -4.31 3.98
N ALA A 175 35.90 -5.44 3.96
CA ALA A 175 36.29 -6.63 3.22
C ALA A 175 36.42 -6.35 1.71
N ALA A 176 35.45 -5.66 1.12
CA ALA A 176 35.53 -5.27 -0.29
C ALA A 176 36.70 -4.31 -0.57
N GLN A 177 36.96 -3.36 0.34
CA GLN A 177 38.11 -2.45 0.25
C GLN A 177 39.45 -3.20 0.31
N SER A 178 39.59 -4.19 1.20
CA SER A 178 40.78 -5.03 1.31
C SER A 178 41.07 -5.86 0.06
N LEU A 179 40.04 -6.17 -0.71
CA LEU A 179 40.11 -6.83 -2.02
C LEU A 179 40.35 -5.86 -3.18
N GLY A 180 40.56 -4.56 -2.91
CA GLY A 180 40.86 -3.54 -3.92
C GLY A 180 39.62 -3.02 -4.67
N ALA A 181 38.39 -3.23 -4.15
CA ALA A 181 37.19 -2.73 -4.79
C ALA A 181 37.16 -1.20 -4.82
N SER A 182 36.80 -0.64 -5.98
CA SER A 182 36.58 0.79 -6.15
C SER A 182 35.32 1.27 -5.43
N ARG A 183 35.21 2.59 -5.19
CA ARG A 183 34.01 3.18 -4.56
C ARG A 183 32.72 2.86 -5.30
N ALA A 184 32.76 2.86 -6.64
CA ALA A 184 31.60 2.51 -7.46
C ALA A 184 31.22 1.02 -7.31
N GLN A 185 32.20 0.12 -7.25
CA GLN A 185 31.96 -1.31 -7.02
C GLN A 185 31.36 -1.56 -5.63
N ILE A 186 31.87 -0.89 -4.61
CA ILE A 186 31.30 -0.99 -3.25
C ILE A 186 29.85 -0.49 -3.23
N LEU A 187 29.56 0.62 -3.90
CA LEU A 187 28.20 1.14 -3.99
C LEU A 187 27.26 0.15 -4.70
N LEU A 188 27.65 -0.32 -5.88
CA LEU A 188 26.78 -1.13 -6.74
C LEU A 188 26.61 -2.58 -6.24
N PHE A 189 27.66 -3.18 -5.67
CA PHE A 189 27.67 -4.61 -5.33
C PHE A 189 27.55 -4.91 -3.84
N VAL A 190 27.74 -3.90 -2.97
CA VAL A 190 27.66 -4.10 -1.51
C VAL A 190 26.54 -3.26 -0.90
N ILE A 191 26.57 -1.93 -1.13
CA ILE A 191 25.64 -1.00 -0.47
C ILE A 191 24.23 -1.11 -1.06
N LEU A 192 24.08 -0.98 -2.37
CA LEU A 192 22.75 -1.01 -3.02
C LEU A 192 22.00 -2.33 -2.82
N PRO A 193 22.60 -3.51 -3.03
CA PRO A 193 21.92 -4.76 -2.73
C PRO A 193 21.57 -4.91 -1.25
N GLY A 194 22.44 -4.41 -0.35
CA GLY A 194 22.19 -4.41 1.09
C GLY A 194 21.07 -3.46 1.52
N ALA A 195 20.90 -2.33 0.81
CA ALA A 195 19.87 -1.32 1.09
C ALA A 195 18.52 -1.67 0.48
N LEU A 196 18.46 -2.58 -0.51
CA LEU A 196 17.26 -2.89 -1.27
C LEU A 196 16.06 -3.33 -0.40
N PRO A 197 16.19 -4.16 0.65
CA PRO A 197 15.09 -4.52 1.53
C PRO A 197 14.43 -3.31 2.21
N GLU A 198 15.24 -2.38 2.71
CA GLU A 198 14.77 -1.15 3.35
C GLU A 198 14.09 -0.20 2.34
N ILE A 199 14.66 -0.07 1.14
CA ILE A 199 14.07 0.72 0.05
C ILE A 199 12.68 0.18 -0.30
N LEU A 200 12.53 -1.14 -0.45
CA LEU A 200 11.26 -1.77 -0.76
C LEU A 200 10.24 -1.63 0.39
N THR A 201 10.72 -1.67 1.63
CA THR A 201 9.88 -1.38 2.80
C THR A 201 9.40 0.07 2.79
N GLY A 202 10.28 1.02 2.49
CA GLY A 202 9.92 2.43 2.32
C GLY A 202 8.92 2.66 1.19
N LEU A 203 9.06 1.92 0.08
CA LEU A 203 8.13 1.95 -1.04
C LEU A 203 6.71 1.50 -0.63
N ARG A 204 6.61 0.43 0.17
CA ARG A 204 5.33 -0.05 0.69
C ARG A 204 4.67 0.96 1.63
N ILE A 205 5.43 1.53 2.57
CA ILE A 205 4.94 2.58 3.47
C ILE A 205 4.50 3.79 2.65
N GLY A 206 5.33 4.23 1.71
CA GLY A 206 5.04 5.35 0.83
C GLY A 206 3.79 5.13 -0.02
N LEU A 207 3.60 3.93 -0.59
CA LEU A 207 2.40 3.59 -1.34
C LEU A 207 1.14 3.69 -0.47
N GLY A 208 1.18 3.20 0.78
CA GLY A 208 0.04 3.29 1.69
C GLY A 208 -0.37 4.73 2.01
N VAL A 209 0.60 5.60 2.32
CA VAL A 209 0.37 7.03 2.55
C VAL A 209 -0.09 7.72 1.25
N GLY A 210 0.57 7.41 0.13
CA GLY A 210 0.22 7.95 -1.19
C GLY A 210 -1.18 7.57 -1.64
N TRP A 211 -1.62 6.33 -1.38
CA TRP A 211 -2.97 5.87 -1.70
C TRP A 211 -4.04 6.63 -0.91
N SER A 212 -3.83 6.81 0.39
CA SER A 212 -4.74 7.61 1.21
C SER A 212 -4.79 9.08 0.76
N THR A 213 -3.63 9.64 0.40
CA THR A 213 -3.53 11.01 -0.13
C THR A 213 -4.19 11.14 -1.50
N LEU A 214 -4.06 10.14 -2.38
CA LEU A 214 -4.73 10.09 -3.68
C LEU A 214 -6.25 10.21 -3.51
N VAL A 215 -6.84 9.31 -2.71
CA VAL A 215 -8.30 9.30 -2.47
C VAL A 215 -8.75 10.65 -1.92
N ALA A 216 -8.04 11.19 -0.92
CA ALA A 216 -8.38 12.48 -0.33
C ALA A 216 -8.23 13.66 -1.32
N ALA A 217 -7.22 13.66 -2.18
CA ALA A 217 -7.06 14.67 -3.24
C ALA A 217 -8.17 14.59 -4.30
N GLU A 218 -8.62 13.38 -4.61
CA GLU A 218 -9.71 13.15 -5.56
C GLU A 218 -11.06 13.60 -5.01
N LEU A 219 -11.31 13.51 -3.70
CA LEU A 219 -12.53 14.01 -3.06
C LEU A 219 -12.73 15.52 -3.29
N ILE A 220 -11.64 16.29 -3.36
CA ILE A 220 -11.70 17.76 -3.33
C ILE A 220 -11.52 18.38 -4.72
N ALA A 221 -10.61 17.83 -5.53
CA ALA A 221 -10.11 18.54 -6.72
C ALA A 221 -10.16 17.71 -8.01
N ALA A 222 -10.96 16.64 -8.07
CA ALA A 222 -11.04 15.80 -9.25
C ALA A 222 -12.43 15.86 -9.93
N THR A 223 -12.43 15.55 -11.23
CA THR A 223 -13.63 15.30 -12.02
C THR A 223 -13.77 13.84 -12.43
N ARG A 224 -12.72 13.04 -12.20
CA ARG A 224 -12.66 11.59 -12.41
C ARG A 224 -11.70 10.97 -11.41
N GLY A 225 -11.99 9.77 -10.97
CA GLY A 225 -11.21 9.00 -10.01
C GLY A 225 -12.12 8.23 -9.06
N LEU A 226 -11.59 7.25 -8.35
CA LEU A 226 -12.37 6.45 -7.39
C LEU A 226 -12.82 7.30 -6.20
N GLY A 227 -11.97 8.20 -5.71
CA GLY A 227 -12.33 9.14 -4.64
C GLY A 227 -13.44 10.09 -5.08
N PHE A 228 -13.32 10.68 -6.26
CA PHE A 228 -14.37 11.54 -6.84
C PHE A 228 -15.71 10.78 -6.97
N MET A 229 -15.68 9.54 -7.47
CA MET A 229 -16.88 8.71 -7.60
C MET A 229 -17.57 8.50 -6.24
N VAL A 230 -16.78 8.16 -5.21
CA VAL A 230 -17.33 7.96 -3.84
C VAL A 230 -17.88 9.25 -3.26
N GLN A 231 -17.19 10.38 -3.43
CA GLN A 231 -17.65 11.69 -2.95
C GLN A 231 -18.97 12.09 -3.60
N SER A 232 -19.01 12.09 -4.93
CA SER A 232 -20.21 12.45 -5.68
C SER A 232 -21.38 11.52 -5.34
N ALA A 233 -21.13 10.22 -5.18
CA ALA A 233 -22.16 9.29 -4.74
C ALA A 233 -22.70 9.64 -3.33
N GLY A 234 -21.82 10.07 -2.42
CA GLY A 234 -22.20 10.52 -1.09
C GLY A 234 -23.10 11.78 -1.12
N GLU A 235 -22.77 12.74 -1.98
CA GLU A 235 -23.57 13.98 -2.16
C GLU A 235 -24.98 13.71 -2.68
N PHE A 236 -25.15 12.66 -3.50
CA PHE A 236 -26.45 12.22 -4.00
C PHE A 236 -27.13 11.15 -3.12
N LEU A 237 -26.58 10.82 -1.95
CA LEU A 237 -27.06 9.76 -1.06
C LEU A 237 -27.16 8.38 -1.74
N ALA A 238 -26.35 8.14 -2.78
CA ALA A 238 -26.26 6.85 -3.46
C ALA A 238 -25.30 5.92 -2.67
N THR A 239 -25.72 5.49 -1.49
CA THR A 239 -24.88 4.75 -0.53
C THR A 239 -24.45 3.38 -1.07
N ASP A 240 -25.22 2.79 -1.98
CA ASP A 240 -24.85 1.57 -2.71
C ASP A 240 -23.58 1.79 -3.57
N VAL A 241 -23.48 2.93 -4.27
CA VAL A 241 -22.29 3.32 -5.03
C VAL A 241 -21.11 3.66 -4.10
N VAL A 242 -21.37 4.35 -2.98
CA VAL A 242 -20.34 4.67 -1.97
C VAL A 242 -19.69 3.39 -1.46
N LEU A 243 -20.49 2.41 -1.01
CA LEU A 243 -19.97 1.14 -0.49
C LEU A 243 -19.27 0.32 -1.58
N ALA A 244 -19.83 0.29 -2.80
CA ALA A 244 -19.17 -0.36 -3.94
C ALA A 244 -17.83 0.30 -4.25
N GLY A 245 -17.75 1.63 -4.27
CA GLY A 245 -16.51 2.38 -4.48
C GLY A 245 -15.46 2.15 -3.39
N ILE A 246 -15.87 2.16 -2.12
CA ILE A 246 -14.97 1.83 -0.99
C ILE A 246 -14.42 0.41 -1.13
N ALA A 247 -15.26 -0.57 -1.50
CA ALA A 247 -14.82 -1.95 -1.72
C ALA A 247 -13.78 -2.04 -2.85
N VAL A 248 -13.98 -1.31 -3.96
CA VAL A 248 -13.02 -1.24 -5.07
C VAL A 248 -11.70 -0.58 -4.61
N ILE A 249 -11.77 0.57 -3.92
CA ILE A 249 -10.60 1.26 -3.37
C ILE A 249 -9.78 0.31 -2.47
N ALA A 250 -10.47 -0.42 -1.58
CA ALA A 250 -9.81 -1.38 -0.69
C ALA A 250 -9.20 -2.57 -1.44
N ALA A 251 -9.91 -3.11 -2.44
CA ALA A 251 -9.42 -4.23 -3.26
C ALA A 251 -8.16 -3.85 -4.05
N ILE A 252 -8.12 -2.66 -4.65
CA ILE A 252 -6.96 -2.17 -5.39
C ILE A 252 -5.78 -1.88 -4.45
N ALA A 253 -6.02 -1.21 -3.31
CA ALA A 253 -4.98 -0.96 -2.31
C ALA A 253 -4.34 -2.27 -1.83
N PHE A 254 -5.17 -3.27 -1.52
CA PHE A 254 -4.72 -4.59 -1.12
C PHE A 254 -3.96 -5.32 -2.24
N GLY A 255 -4.45 -5.24 -3.48
CA GLY A 255 -3.77 -5.80 -4.65
C GLY A 255 -2.39 -5.20 -4.89
N LEU A 256 -2.26 -3.87 -4.79
CA LEU A 256 -0.97 -3.16 -4.90
C LEU A 256 -0.01 -3.57 -3.77
N GLU A 257 -0.50 -3.68 -2.54
CA GLU A 257 0.30 -4.14 -1.39
C GLU A 257 0.78 -5.59 -1.59
N LEU A 258 -0.09 -6.50 -2.06
CA LEU A 258 0.30 -7.87 -2.38
C LEU A 258 1.33 -7.91 -3.52
N GLY A 259 1.16 -7.08 -4.54
CA GLY A 259 2.11 -6.95 -5.65
C GLY A 259 3.49 -6.53 -5.17
N LEU A 260 3.56 -5.50 -4.31
CA LEU A 260 4.83 -5.05 -3.72
C LEU A 260 5.46 -6.10 -2.80
N ARG A 261 4.66 -6.83 -2.02
CA ARG A 261 5.17 -7.95 -1.20
C ARG A 261 5.75 -9.06 -2.08
N ALA A 262 5.08 -9.41 -3.17
CA ALA A 262 5.57 -10.40 -4.11
C ALA A 262 6.89 -9.94 -4.78
N LEU A 263 6.95 -8.67 -5.18
CA LEU A 263 8.16 -8.05 -5.72
C LEU A 263 9.31 -8.07 -4.71
N GLN A 264 9.05 -7.70 -3.46
CA GLN A 264 10.02 -7.73 -2.38
C GLN A 264 10.59 -9.14 -2.18
N ARG A 265 9.73 -10.17 -2.08
CA ARG A 265 10.18 -11.56 -1.96
C ARG A 265 11.06 -12.03 -3.12
N ARG A 266 10.78 -11.57 -4.33
CA ARG A 266 11.58 -11.92 -5.52
C ARG A 266 12.92 -11.19 -5.57
N LEU A 267 12.94 -9.90 -5.19
CA LEU A 267 14.14 -9.07 -5.28
C LEU A 267 15.07 -9.21 -4.07
N THR A 268 14.56 -9.66 -2.92
CA THR A 268 15.33 -9.80 -1.67
C THR A 268 15.15 -11.17 -1.02
N PRO A 269 15.43 -12.29 -1.73
CA PRO A 269 15.23 -13.64 -1.19
C PRO A 269 16.09 -13.92 0.05
N TRP A 270 17.23 -13.26 0.18
CA TRP A 270 18.16 -13.40 1.31
C TRP A 270 17.70 -12.71 2.60
N HIS A 271 16.67 -11.87 2.56
CA HIS A 271 16.22 -11.09 3.74
C HIS A 271 15.35 -11.90 4.72
N GLY A 272 14.78 -13.02 4.28
CA GLY A 272 13.96 -13.91 5.11
C GLY A 272 14.72 -15.04 5.82
N GLU A 273 16.00 -15.24 5.53
CA GLU A 273 16.80 -16.35 6.06
C GLU A 273 17.57 -16.02 7.36
N ILE A 274 17.44 -14.79 7.88
CA ILE A 274 18.24 -14.29 9.04
C ILE A 274 17.32 -14.04 10.27
N GLN A 275 16.11 -14.61 10.29
CA GLN A 275 15.23 -14.55 11.47
C GLN A 275 15.09 -15.90 12.14
#